data_e18f3f6c9136de4705dd9f555d88a2a6
#
_entry.id   e18f3f6c9136de4705dd9f555d88a2a6
#
_cell.length_a   1.000
_cell.length_b   1.000
_cell.length_c   1.000
_cell.angle_alpha   90.00
_cell.angle_beta   90.00
_cell.angle_gamma   90.00
#
_symmetry.space_group_name_H-M   'P 1'
#
loop_
_entity.id
_entity.type
_entity.pdbx_description
1 polymer ?
#
loop_
_entity_poly.entity_id
_entity_poly.type
_entity_poly.pdbx_seq_one_letter_code
_entity_poly.pdbx_strand_id
1 'polypeptide(L)'
;AYRRDFTINSLYLDIRSMDVIDFVGGYEDIQNRVLTSIGDSSKRFREDPVRIIRAIRFKSKLDLTFEPKLEKEILKLSHLLNEISSGRIYEETLKMFLTGNAESIMRDMQKYQVLKYILPVTQGYLDSKKDRRFIFNALRNTDKRFNGDKTLTPSFLFSVFLWPALKNKVGELNSKKIKVPKITRAANIILKQHNEHCFIPSRIQKSIKEIWEMQVMLL
;
A
#
# COMPACT_ATOMS: atom_id res chain seq x y z
N ALA A 1 -11.32 -23.12 -8.32
CA ALA A 1 -9.91 -23.02 -7.91
C ALA A 1 -9.08 -22.31 -8.98
N TYR A 2 -8.99 -22.82 -10.19
CA TYR A 2 -8.06 -22.35 -11.26
C TYR A 2 -8.24 -20.89 -11.73
N ARG A 3 -9.34 -20.21 -11.35
CA ARG A 3 -9.55 -18.77 -11.63
C ARG A 3 -9.03 -17.85 -10.54
N ARG A 4 -8.61 -18.39 -9.39
CA ARG A 4 -8.02 -17.63 -8.28
C ARG A 4 -6.62 -17.16 -8.63
N ASP A 5 -6.06 -16.27 -7.81
CA ASP A 5 -4.72 -15.70 -8.00
C ASP A 5 -3.61 -16.59 -7.38
N PHE A 6 -3.80 -17.07 -6.16
CA PHE A 6 -2.79 -17.84 -5.43
C PHE A 6 -3.36 -19.14 -4.89
N THR A 7 -2.50 -20.15 -4.73
CA THR A 7 -2.85 -21.47 -4.22
C THR A 7 -3.47 -21.41 -2.83
N ILE A 8 -2.87 -20.63 -1.92
CA ILE A 8 -3.28 -20.48 -0.52
C ILE A 8 -4.71 -19.93 -0.33
N ASN A 9 -5.28 -19.26 -1.30
CA ASN A 9 -6.64 -18.73 -1.23
C ASN A 9 -7.64 -19.52 -2.08
N SER A 10 -7.28 -20.74 -2.48
CA SER A 10 -8.08 -21.64 -3.32
C SER A 10 -8.46 -22.95 -2.63
N LEU A 11 -8.43 -22.97 -1.31
CA LEU A 11 -8.96 -24.05 -0.50
C LEU A 11 -10.48 -23.90 -0.36
N TYR A 12 -11.19 -25.02 -0.36
CA TYR A 12 -12.64 -25.10 -0.18
C TYR A 12 -12.96 -26.02 0.98
N LEU A 13 -14.00 -25.72 1.73
CA LEU A 13 -14.52 -26.56 2.79
C LEU A 13 -15.80 -27.24 2.28
N ASP A 14 -15.84 -28.56 2.27
CA ASP A 14 -17.10 -29.28 2.14
C ASP A 14 -17.84 -29.23 3.48
N ILE A 15 -18.95 -28.49 3.52
CA ILE A 15 -19.73 -28.29 4.74
C ILE A 15 -20.47 -29.56 5.22
N ARG A 16 -20.57 -30.59 4.40
CA ARG A 16 -21.23 -31.85 4.77
C ARG A 16 -20.27 -32.83 5.46
N SER A 17 -19.09 -33.01 4.85
CA SER A 17 -18.04 -33.88 5.41
C SER A 17 -17.06 -33.16 6.31
N MET A 18 -17.03 -31.80 6.29
CA MET A 18 -16.03 -30.95 6.94
C MET A 18 -14.61 -31.16 6.41
N ASP A 19 -14.48 -31.75 5.21
CA ASP A 19 -13.20 -31.94 4.56
C ASP A 19 -12.71 -30.68 3.84
N VAL A 20 -11.40 -30.46 3.87
CA VAL A 20 -10.75 -29.43 3.08
C VAL A 20 -10.40 -29.99 1.71
N ILE A 21 -10.96 -29.37 0.67
CA ILE A 21 -10.71 -29.74 -0.72
C ILE A 21 -9.66 -28.79 -1.31
N ASP A 22 -8.55 -29.34 -1.77
CA ASP A 22 -7.46 -28.63 -2.41
C ASP A 22 -7.22 -29.16 -3.82
N PHE A 23 -7.37 -28.28 -4.82
CA PHE A 23 -7.17 -28.64 -6.23
C PHE A 23 -5.83 -28.14 -6.79
N VAL A 24 -5.06 -27.36 -6.04
CA VAL A 24 -3.92 -26.59 -6.58
C VAL A 24 -2.68 -26.61 -5.68
N GLY A 25 -2.67 -27.41 -4.61
CA GLY A 25 -1.54 -27.54 -3.68
C GLY A 25 -1.44 -26.40 -2.67
N GLY A 26 -2.54 -25.71 -2.40
CA GLY A 26 -2.54 -24.58 -1.46
C GLY A 26 -2.30 -24.97 -0.01
N TYR A 27 -2.70 -26.19 0.39
CA TYR A 27 -2.44 -26.69 1.74
C TYR A 27 -0.93 -26.88 1.99
N GLU A 28 -0.24 -27.49 1.04
CA GLU A 28 1.23 -27.67 1.11
C GLU A 28 1.95 -26.33 1.14
N ASP A 29 1.56 -25.37 0.29
CA ASP A 29 2.12 -24.02 0.26
C ASP A 29 1.93 -23.28 1.59
N ILE A 30 0.78 -23.46 2.27
CA ILE A 30 0.54 -22.91 3.62
C ILE A 30 1.50 -23.53 4.63
N GLN A 31 1.66 -24.85 4.62
CA GLN A 31 2.57 -25.56 5.53
C GLN A 31 4.03 -25.11 5.33
N ASN A 32 4.45 -24.95 4.08
CA ASN A 32 5.79 -24.52 3.72
C ASN A 32 5.98 -22.99 3.82
N ARG A 33 4.93 -22.23 4.15
CA ARG A 33 4.90 -20.75 4.20
C ARG A 33 5.36 -20.10 2.89
N VAL A 34 4.91 -20.65 1.75
CA VAL A 34 5.24 -20.18 0.41
C VAL A 34 4.00 -19.60 -0.26
N LEU A 35 4.17 -18.51 -0.97
CA LEU A 35 3.12 -17.93 -1.84
C LEU A 35 3.41 -18.31 -3.28
N THR A 36 2.52 -19.10 -3.87
CA THR A 36 2.59 -19.57 -5.24
C THR A 36 1.40 -19.08 -6.06
N SER A 37 1.65 -18.67 -7.30
CA SER A 37 0.59 -18.30 -8.26
C SER A 37 -0.07 -19.55 -8.86
N ILE A 38 -1.38 -19.51 -9.03
CA ILE A 38 -2.08 -20.53 -9.80
C ILE A 38 -1.83 -20.32 -11.29
N GLY A 39 -1.18 -21.27 -11.93
CA GLY A 39 -0.81 -21.21 -13.34
C GLY A 39 0.40 -20.32 -13.62
N ASP A 40 0.52 -19.80 -14.84
CA ASP A 40 1.65 -18.98 -15.24
C ASP A 40 1.57 -17.56 -14.69
N SER A 41 2.49 -17.21 -13.81
CA SER A 41 2.54 -15.91 -13.10
C SER A 41 2.66 -14.74 -14.09
N SER A 42 3.45 -14.90 -15.18
CA SER A 42 3.64 -13.85 -16.17
C SER A 42 2.34 -13.53 -16.89
N LYS A 43 1.62 -14.57 -17.35
CA LYS A 43 0.31 -14.42 -17.97
C LYS A 43 -0.70 -13.80 -17.01
N ARG A 44 -0.75 -14.28 -15.79
CA ARG A 44 -1.69 -13.82 -14.75
C ARG A 44 -1.49 -12.34 -14.37
N PHE A 45 -0.25 -11.85 -14.31
CA PHE A 45 0.05 -10.45 -14.03
C PHE A 45 -0.28 -9.53 -15.21
N ARG A 46 -0.15 -10.01 -16.46
CA ARG A 46 -0.59 -9.27 -17.65
C ARG A 46 -2.12 -9.19 -17.77
N GLU A 47 -2.84 -10.22 -17.36
CA GLU A 47 -4.30 -10.21 -17.31
C GLU A 47 -4.84 -9.22 -16.27
N ASP A 48 -4.21 -9.16 -15.09
CA ASP A 48 -4.60 -8.27 -13.99
C ASP A 48 -3.39 -7.93 -13.11
N PRO A 49 -2.72 -6.78 -13.37
CA PRO A 49 -1.54 -6.38 -12.62
C PRO A 49 -1.77 -6.14 -11.11
N VAL A 50 -3.03 -5.94 -10.67
CA VAL A 50 -3.37 -5.82 -9.24
C VAL A 50 -2.95 -7.06 -8.46
N ARG A 51 -2.81 -8.20 -9.10
CA ARG A 51 -2.31 -9.43 -8.47
C ARG A 51 -0.89 -9.27 -7.89
N ILE A 52 -0.07 -8.38 -8.44
CA ILE A 52 1.25 -8.02 -7.87
C ILE A 52 1.07 -7.37 -6.50
N ILE A 53 0.16 -6.41 -6.37
CA ILE A 53 -0.16 -5.76 -5.10
C ILE A 53 -0.69 -6.79 -4.09
N ARG A 54 -1.59 -7.66 -4.54
CA ARG A 54 -2.17 -8.71 -3.72
C ARG A 54 -1.12 -9.72 -3.25
N ALA A 55 -0.13 -10.06 -4.11
CA ALA A 55 0.99 -10.91 -3.73
C ALA A 55 1.80 -10.30 -2.57
N ILE A 56 2.19 -9.03 -2.68
CA ILE A 56 2.88 -8.31 -1.60
C ILE A 56 2.04 -8.34 -0.31
N ARG A 57 0.75 -8.04 -0.41
CA ARG A 57 -0.15 -8.02 0.74
C ARG A 57 -0.26 -9.39 1.42
N PHE A 58 -0.47 -10.47 0.67
CA PHE A 58 -0.58 -11.82 1.25
C PHE A 58 0.75 -12.26 1.86
N LYS A 59 1.87 -12.04 1.16
CA LYS A 59 3.20 -12.32 1.69
C LYS A 59 3.41 -11.65 3.05
N SER A 60 3.22 -10.34 3.12
CA SER A 60 3.48 -9.58 4.35
C SER A 60 2.48 -9.90 5.47
N LYS A 61 1.19 -10.08 5.12
CA LYS A 61 0.13 -10.35 6.10
C LYS A 61 0.25 -11.72 6.73
N LEU A 62 0.66 -12.72 5.97
CA LEU A 62 0.73 -14.13 6.40
C LEU A 62 2.18 -14.57 6.69
N ASP A 63 3.13 -13.64 6.61
CA ASP A 63 4.56 -13.90 6.80
C ASP A 63 5.05 -15.08 5.94
N LEU A 64 4.79 -14.98 4.63
CA LEU A 64 5.16 -15.97 3.63
C LEU A 64 6.43 -15.55 2.89
N THR A 65 7.05 -16.50 2.21
CA THR A 65 8.07 -16.26 1.18
C THR A 65 7.45 -16.41 -0.22
N PHE A 66 7.99 -15.75 -1.22
CA PHE A 66 7.56 -16.01 -2.59
C PHE A 66 8.21 -17.27 -3.14
N GLU A 67 7.46 -18.03 -3.93
CA GLU A 67 8.03 -19.00 -4.84
C GLU A 67 9.01 -18.28 -5.79
N PRO A 68 10.23 -18.83 -6.07
CA PRO A 68 11.27 -18.10 -6.82
C PRO A 68 10.83 -17.57 -8.20
N LYS A 69 10.00 -18.32 -8.91
CA LYS A 69 9.46 -17.88 -10.22
C LYS A 69 8.51 -16.70 -10.05
N LEU A 70 7.64 -16.75 -9.04
CA LEU A 70 6.72 -15.65 -8.72
C LEU A 70 7.47 -14.38 -8.34
N GLU A 71 8.51 -14.47 -7.49
CA GLU A 71 9.35 -13.34 -7.09
C GLU A 71 10.00 -12.66 -8.32
N LYS A 72 10.57 -13.45 -9.21
CA LYS A 72 11.17 -12.96 -10.46
C LYS A 72 10.17 -12.21 -11.35
N GLU A 73 8.97 -12.76 -11.52
CA GLU A 73 7.94 -12.11 -12.33
C GLU A 73 7.37 -10.85 -11.68
N ILE A 74 7.27 -10.76 -10.35
CA ILE A 74 6.92 -9.53 -9.64
C ILE A 74 7.91 -8.42 -9.97
N LEU A 75 9.21 -8.67 -9.85
CA LEU A 75 10.25 -7.67 -10.15
C LEU A 75 10.22 -7.25 -11.63
N LYS A 76 10.01 -8.19 -12.54
CA LYS A 76 9.99 -7.94 -13.99
C LYS A 76 8.76 -7.16 -14.44
N LEU A 77 7.59 -7.45 -13.88
CA LEU A 77 6.30 -6.97 -14.38
C LEU A 77 5.65 -5.88 -13.50
N SER A 78 6.33 -5.43 -12.44
CA SER A 78 5.79 -4.37 -11.57
C SER A 78 5.47 -3.06 -12.31
N HIS A 79 6.10 -2.79 -13.47
CA HIS A 79 5.80 -1.63 -14.30
C HIS A 79 4.36 -1.63 -14.86
N LEU A 80 3.72 -2.80 -15.00
CA LEU A 80 2.32 -2.91 -15.41
C LEU A 80 1.34 -2.27 -14.42
N LEU A 81 1.78 -1.99 -13.19
CA LEU A 81 0.98 -1.26 -12.21
C LEU A 81 0.61 0.16 -12.66
N ASN A 82 1.35 0.75 -13.62
CA ASN A 82 0.97 2.03 -14.24
C ASN A 82 -0.32 1.95 -15.07
N GLU A 83 -0.75 0.76 -15.48
CA GLU A 83 -1.96 0.55 -16.28
C GLU A 83 -3.23 0.45 -15.42
N ILE A 84 -3.07 0.38 -14.08
CA ILE A 84 -4.19 0.26 -13.16
C ILE A 84 -4.81 1.64 -12.90
N SER A 85 -6.13 1.71 -12.88
CA SER A 85 -6.82 2.95 -12.53
C SER A 85 -6.46 3.42 -11.11
N SER A 86 -6.30 4.73 -10.94
CA SER A 86 -5.92 5.33 -9.66
C SER A 86 -6.93 5.06 -8.53
N GLY A 87 -8.21 4.89 -8.86
CA GLY A 87 -9.24 4.48 -7.90
C GLY A 87 -9.03 3.06 -7.38
N ARG A 88 -8.66 2.13 -8.25
CA ARG A 88 -8.36 0.74 -7.86
C ARG A 88 -7.07 0.65 -7.02
N ILE A 89 -6.07 1.47 -7.36
CA ILE A 89 -4.86 1.62 -6.53
C ILE A 89 -5.21 2.11 -5.12
N TYR A 90 -6.10 3.11 -5.00
CA TYR A 90 -6.55 3.61 -3.71
C TYR A 90 -7.18 2.49 -2.85
N GLU A 91 -8.11 1.71 -3.41
CA GLU A 91 -8.76 0.61 -2.68
C GLU A 91 -7.76 -0.44 -2.19
N GLU A 92 -6.82 -0.85 -3.04
CA GLU A 92 -5.78 -1.81 -2.64
C GLU A 92 -4.82 -1.20 -1.61
N THR A 93 -4.50 0.09 -1.71
CA THR A 93 -3.69 0.80 -0.70
C THR A 93 -4.34 0.74 0.69
N LEU A 94 -5.66 0.94 0.79
CA LEU A 94 -6.36 0.81 2.07
C LEU A 94 -6.29 -0.63 2.62
N LYS A 95 -6.49 -1.63 1.76
CA LYS A 95 -6.39 -3.05 2.15
C LYS A 95 -4.98 -3.45 2.60
N MET A 96 -3.95 -2.78 2.10
CA MET A 96 -2.57 -3.01 2.52
C MET A 96 -2.27 -2.37 3.87
N PHE A 97 -2.57 -1.09 4.03
CA PHE A 97 -2.04 -0.31 5.15
C PHE A 97 -2.97 -0.20 6.37
N LEU A 98 -4.23 -0.62 6.27
CA LEU A 98 -5.20 -0.56 7.37
C LEU A 98 -5.55 -1.95 7.95
N THR A 99 -4.62 -2.90 7.90
CA THR A 99 -4.85 -4.30 8.30
C THR A 99 -3.80 -4.85 9.27
N GLY A 100 -3.06 -3.97 9.94
CA GLY A 100 -2.15 -4.34 11.03
C GLY A 100 -0.76 -4.82 10.61
N ASN A 101 -0.39 -4.69 9.33
CA ASN A 101 0.93 -5.08 8.78
C ASN A 101 1.54 -3.98 7.91
N ALA A 102 1.21 -2.73 8.19
CA ALA A 102 1.57 -1.59 7.35
C ALA A 102 3.10 -1.38 7.25
N GLU A 103 3.83 -1.57 8.35
CA GLU A 103 5.29 -1.45 8.34
C GLU A 103 5.94 -2.52 7.45
N SER A 104 5.55 -3.77 7.60
CA SER A 104 6.07 -4.90 6.81
C SER A 104 5.75 -4.72 5.33
N ILE A 105 4.51 -4.37 5.01
CA ILE A 105 4.06 -4.12 3.64
C ILE A 105 4.89 -2.99 2.99
N MET A 106 5.13 -1.88 3.68
CA MET A 106 5.95 -0.79 3.15
C MET A 106 7.38 -1.25 2.82
N ARG A 107 7.99 -2.08 3.68
CA ARG A 107 9.32 -2.67 3.44
C ARG A 107 9.32 -3.56 2.20
N ASP A 108 8.34 -4.44 2.08
CA ASP A 108 8.22 -5.34 0.94
C ASP A 108 7.93 -4.57 -0.37
N MET A 109 7.07 -3.55 -0.34
CA MET A 109 6.83 -2.69 -1.50
C MET A 109 8.10 -1.99 -1.99
N GLN A 110 8.99 -1.57 -1.08
CA GLN A 110 10.30 -1.02 -1.45
C GLN A 110 11.22 -2.11 -2.01
N LYS A 111 11.34 -3.25 -1.31
CA LYS A 111 12.19 -4.38 -1.72
C LYS A 111 11.87 -4.85 -3.15
N TYR A 112 10.58 -4.98 -3.46
CA TYR A 112 10.10 -5.45 -4.76
C TYR A 112 9.83 -4.33 -5.76
N GLN A 113 10.26 -3.09 -5.46
CA GLN A 113 10.15 -1.91 -6.33
C GLN A 113 8.72 -1.57 -6.78
N VAL A 114 7.72 -2.01 -6.02
CA VAL A 114 6.29 -1.78 -6.30
C VAL A 114 5.85 -0.37 -5.88
N LEU A 115 6.45 0.16 -4.82
CA LEU A 115 6.05 1.43 -4.21
C LEU A 115 6.11 2.62 -5.17
N LYS A 116 7.10 2.66 -6.06
CA LYS A 116 7.29 3.74 -7.04
C LYS A 116 6.15 3.87 -8.05
N TYR A 117 5.39 2.81 -8.27
CA TYR A 117 4.24 2.80 -9.18
C TYR A 117 2.93 3.12 -8.47
N ILE A 118 2.82 2.81 -7.18
CA ILE A 118 1.58 2.97 -6.39
C ILE A 118 1.56 4.31 -5.65
N LEU A 119 2.66 4.66 -4.99
CA LEU A 119 2.81 5.87 -4.17
C LEU A 119 4.11 6.61 -4.51
N PRO A 120 4.31 7.07 -5.78
CA PRO A 120 5.55 7.69 -6.23
C PRO A 120 5.92 8.94 -5.43
N VAL A 121 4.94 9.76 -5.04
CA VAL A 121 5.17 10.93 -4.19
C VAL A 121 5.81 10.53 -2.86
N THR A 122 5.28 9.49 -2.20
CA THR A 122 5.84 8.98 -0.93
C THR A 122 7.22 8.37 -1.13
N GLN A 123 7.41 7.58 -2.18
CA GLN A 123 8.70 6.96 -2.52
C GLN A 123 9.82 7.99 -2.63
N GLY A 124 9.56 9.15 -3.25
CA GLY A 124 10.56 10.21 -3.44
C GLY A 124 11.15 10.80 -2.14
N TYR A 125 10.53 10.54 -0.99
CA TYR A 125 11.01 11.03 0.31
C TYR A 125 11.59 9.94 1.21
N LEU A 126 11.55 8.66 0.81
CA LEU A 126 12.02 7.55 1.65
C LEU A 126 13.55 7.38 1.65
N ASP A 127 14.28 8.06 0.79
CA ASP A 127 15.75 8.12 0.81
C ASP A 127 16.28 9.04 1.93
N SER A 128 15.49 10.04 2.35
CA SER A 128 15.76 10.86 3.52
C SER A 128 15.60 10.06 4.81
N LYS A 129 16.67 9.89 5.59
CA LYS A 129 16.62 9.18 6.88
C LYS A 129 15.56 9.73 7.83
N LYS A 130 15.38 11.07 7.86
CA LYS A 130 14.41 11.77 8.70
C LYS A 130 12.97 11.44 8.29
N ASP A 131 12.67 11.56 7.00
CA ASP A 131 11.30 11.36 6.50
C ASP A 131 10.92 9.87 6.50
N ARG A 132 11.88 9.00 6.16
CA ARG A 132 11.73 7.55 6.32
C ARG A 132 11.38 7.17 7.77
N ARG A 133 12.15 7.67 8.74
CA ARG A 133 11.89 7.41 10.17
C ARG A 133 10.49 7.88 10.58
N PHE A 134 10.08 9.05 10.14
CA PHE A 134 8.76 9.60 10.40
C PHE A 134 7.65 8.68 9.86
N ILE A 135 7.71 8.32 8.57
CA ILE A 135 6.71 7.45 7.93
C ILE A 135 6.66 6.08 8.61
N PHE A 136 7.81 5.44 8.83
CA PHE A 136 7.86 4.11 9.45
C PHE A 136 7.38 4.10 10.91
N ASN A 137 7.65 5.14 11.68
CA ASN A 137 7.10 5.27 13.04
C ASN A 137 5.58 5.39 13.02
N ALA A 138 5.03 6.17 12.09
CA ALA A 138 3.58 6.30 11.95
C ALA A 138 2.92 4.99 11.51
N LEU A 139 3.53 4.23 10.58
CA LEU A 139 3.04 2.90 10.17
C LEU A 139 3.06 1.91 11.33
N ARG A 140 4.14 1.87 12.12
CA ARG A 140 4.22 1.04 13.33
C ARG A 140 3.13 1.39 14.35
N ASN A 141 2.84 2.68 14.51
CA ASN A 141 1.74 3.13 15.38
C ASN A 141 0.38 2.75 14.79
N THR A 142 0.22 2.77 13.46
CA THR A 142 -0.99 2.27 12.77
C THR A 142 -1.20 0.80 13.07
N ASP A 143 -0.16 -0.03 12.95
CA ASP A 143 -0.23 -1.47 13.26
C ASP A 143 -0.58 -1.72 14.73
N LYS A 144 0.03 -0.98 15.67
CA LYS A 144 -0.32 -1.07 17.10
C LYS A 144 -1.78 -0.68 17.37
N ARG A 145 -2.30 0.34 16.68
CA ARG A 145 -3.71 0.74 16.82
C ARG A 145 -4.67 -0.32 16.30
N PHE A 146 -4.36 -0.93 15.15
CA PHE A 146 -5.14 -2.02 14.58
C PHE A 146 -5.21 -3.22 15.54
N ASN A 147 -4.05 -3.65 16.05
CA ASN A 147 -3.97 -4.79 16.99
C ASN A 147 -4.57 -4.49 18.36
N GLY A 148 -4.83 -3.24 18.70
CA GLY A 148 -5.53 -2.79 19.88
C GLY A 148 -6.98 -2.36 19.62
N ASP A 149 -7.60 -2.86 18.54
CA ASP A 149 -8.99 -2.63 18.15
C ASP A 149 -9.37 -1.15 18.01
N LYS A 150 -8.38 -0.27 17.72
CA LYS A 150 -8.63 1.16 17.56
C LYS A 150 -8.89 1.51 16.11
N THR A 151 -9.80 2.44 15.90
CA THR A 151 -10.16 2.93 14.56
C THR A 151 -8.96 3.48 13.80
N LEU A 152 -8.81 3.06 12.56
CA LEU A 152 -7.87 3.59 11.58
C LEU A 152 -8.62 4.40 10.53
N THR A 153 -8.06 5.53 10.11
CA THR A 153 -8.69 6.38 9.11
C THR A 153 -7.78 6.55 7.88
N PRO A 154 -8.33 6.45 6.67
CA PRO A 154 -7.59 6.74 5.44
C PRO A 154 -6.97 8.13 5.43
N SER A 155 -7.67 9.13 5.99
CA SER A 155 -7.17 10.51 6.06
C SER A 155 -5.88 10.63 6.87
N PHE A 156 -5.77 9.94 8.02
CA PHE A 156 -4.52 9.91 8.78
C PHE A 156 -3.40 9.22 7.98
N LEU A 157 -3.67 8.07 7.38
CA LEU A 157 -2.67 7.33 6.59
C LEU A 157 -2.07 8.21 5.48
N PHE A 158 -2.92 8.80 4.64
CA PHE A 158 -2.44 9.64 3.54
C PHE A 158 -1.85 10.98 4.01
N SER A 159 -2.32 11.53 5.13
CA SER A 159 -1.70 12.72 5.70
C SER A 159 -0.24 12.47 6.11
N VAL A 160 0.05 11.28 6.64
CA VAL A 160 1.41 10.85 6.98
C VAL A 160 2.26 10.61 5.74
N PHE A 161 1.75 9.88 4.76
CA PHE A 161 2.49 9.55 3.53
C PHE A 161 2.92 10.79 2.77
N LEU A 162 2.07 11.80 2.72
CA LEU A 162 2.28 13.02 1.94
C LEU A 162 2.86 14.19 2.75
N TRP A 163 3.03 14.02 4.07
CA TRP A 163 3.57 15.06 4.95
C TRP A 163 4.96 15.55 4.54
N PRO A 164 5.95 14.69 4.20
CA PRO A 164 7.25 15.16 3.74
C PRO A 164 7.15 16.00 2.48
N ALA A 165 6.34 15.59 1.51
CA ALA A 165 6.11 16.34 0.28
C ALA A 165 5.47 17.70 0.54
N LEU A 166 4.47 17.76 1.45
CA LEU A 166 3.85 19.01 1.85
C LEU A 166 4.85 19.98 2.45
N LYS A 167 5.68 19.54 3.42
CA LYS A 167 6.70 20.38 4.06
C LYS A 167 7.68 20.96 3.04
N ASN A 168 8.15 20.12 2.13
CA ASN A 168 9.05 20.55 1.05
C ASN A 168 8.38 21.61 0.19
N LYS A 169 7.14 21.36 -0.25
CA LYS A 169 6.38 22.28 -1.10
C LYS A 169 6.08 23.61 -0.44
N VAL A 170 5.77 23.60 0.85
CA VAL A 170 5.60 24.84 1.64
C VAL A 170 6.90 25.65 1.70
N GLY A 171 8.05 24.99 1.83
CA GLY A 171 9.38 25.64 1.78
C GLY A 171 9.68 26.28 0.43
N GLU A 172 9.35 25.60 -0.67
CA GLU A 172 9.55 26.13 -2.05
C GLU A 172 8.70 27.37 -2.35
N LEU A 173 7.51 27.47 -1.77
CA LEU A 173 6.58 28.59 -2.02
C LEU A 173 7.02 29.93 -1.41
N ASN A 174 8.29 30.08 -1.10
CA ASN A 174 9.03 31.27 -0.60
C ASN A 174 8.14 32.38 0.01
N SER A 175 7.99 32.40 1.31
CA SER A 175 7.72 33.59 2.09
C SER A 175 7.96 33.37 3.58
N LYS A 176 8.47 34.40 4.23
CA LYS A 176 8.94 34.42 5.64
C LYS A 176 7.87 34.15 6.72
N LYS A 177 6.62 33.90 6.36
CA LYS A 177 5.55 33.53 7.31
C LYS A 177 4.71 32.39 6.76
N ILE A 178 4.65 31.27 7.49
CA ILE A 178 3.74 30.16 7.21
C ILE A 178 2.33 30.67 7.54
N LYS A 179 1.56 31.03 6.52
CA LYS A 179 0.14 31.36 6.65
C LYS A 179 -0.70 30.19 6.10
N VAL A 180 -1.84 29.91 6.72
CA VAL A 180 -2.83 28.91 6.28
C VAL A 180 -3.02 28.87 4.75
N PRO A 181 -3.11 30.00 4.04
CA PRO A 181 -3.24 30.00 2.58
C PRO A 181 -2.12 29.28 1.81
N LYS A 182 -0.90 29.21 2.37
CA LYS A 182 0.23 28.53 1.71
C LYS A 182 0.12 27.02 1.85
N ILE A 183 -0.26 26.55 3.03
CA ILE A 183 -0.46 25.13 3.29
C ILE A 183 -1.57 24.62 2.38
N THR A 184 -2.68 25.33 2.30
CA THR A 184 -3.80 24.98 1.42
C THR A 184 -3.36 24.93 -0.05
N ARG A 185 -2.52 25.90 -0.51
CA ARG A 185 -1.98 25.88 -1.88
C ARG A 185 -1.04 24.70 -2.11
N ALA A 186 -0.10 24.46 -1.19
CA ALA A 186 0.81 23.32 -1.26
C ALA A 186 0.04 21.98 -1.22
N ALA A 187 -0.96 21.86 -0.33
CA ALA A 187 -1.82 20.69 -0.21
C ALA A 187 -2.55 20.38 -1.51
N ASN A 188 -3.11 21.40 -2.18
CA ASN A 188 -3.79 21.21 -3.46
C ASN A 188 -2.84 20.67 -4.54
N ILE A 189 -1.60 21.17 -4.59
CA ILE A 189 -0.59 20.73 -5.55
C ILE A 189 -0.22 19.26 -5.28
N ILE A 190 0.10 18.92 -4.03
CA ILE A 190 0.52 17.58 -3.65
C ILE A 190 -0.59 16.55 -3.83
N LEU A 191 -1.83 16.88 -3.44
CA LEU A 191 -2.98 16.00 -3.62
C LEU A 191 -3.31 15.79 -5.11
N LYS A 192 -3.19 16.83 -5.94
CA LYS A 192 -3.36 16.69 -7.39
C LYS A 192 -2.33 15.73 -7.97
N GLN A 193 -1.05 15.93 -7.65
CA GLN A 193 0.04 15.06 -8.11
C GLN A 193 -0.13 13.61 -7.64
N HIS A 194 -0.55 13.40 -6.39
CA HIS A 194 -0.79 12.07 -5.85
C HIS A 194 -1.96 11.36 -6.54
N ASN A 195 -3.03 12.09 -6.84
CA ASN A 195 -4.24 11.55 -7.46
C ASN A 195 -4.03 11.04 -8.89
N GLU A 196 -2.95 11.41 -9.55
CA GLU A 196 -2.58 10.85 -10.86
C GLU A 196 -2.32 9.33 -10.77
N HIS A 197 -1.80 8.87 -9.62
CA HIS A 197 -1.47 7.46 -9.38
C HIS A 197 -2.41 6.76 -8.40
N CYS A 198 -2.86 7.46 -7.35
CA CYS A 198 -3.71 6.92 -6.30
C CYS A 198 -4.78 7.96 -5.95
N PHE A 199 -5.99 7.75 -6.45
CA PHE A 199 -7.08 8.72 -6.33
C PHE A 199 -7.72 8.71 -4.94
N ILE A 200 -7.49 9.77 -4.18
CA ILE A 200 -8.12 9.96 -2.86
C ILE A 200 -9.47 10.67 -3.05
N PRO A 201 -10.60 10.11 -2.54
CA PRO A 201 -11.91 10.77 -2.62
C PRO A 201 -11.92 12.16 -1.97
N SER A 202 -12.70 13.11 -2.53
CA SER A 202 -12.72 14.52 -2.09
C SER A 202 -13.01 14.70 -0.60
N ARG A 203 -13.89 13.87 -0.02
CA ARG A 203 -14.17 13.87 1.42
C ARG A 203 -12.92 13.59 2.25
N ILE A 204 -12.12 12.62 1.83
CA ILE A 204 -10.87 12.24 2.51
C ILE A 204 -9.81 13.34 2.34
N GLN A 205 -9.70 13.93 1.13
CA GLN A 205 -8.80 15.05 0.89
C GLN A 205 -9.10 16.26 1.79
N LYS A 206 -10.39 16.54 2.06
CA LYS A 206 -10.78 17.58 3.01
C LYS A 206 -10.23 17.30 4.41
N SER A 207 -10.45 16.10 4.92
CA SER A 207 -9.94 15.70 6.24
C SER A 207 -8.41 15.70 6.32
N ILE A 208 -7.70 15.34 5.23
CA ILE A 208 -6.24 15.43 5.16
C ILE A 208 -5.77 16.89 5.32
N LYS A 209 -6.42 17.85 4.64
CA LYS A 209 -6.10 19.28 4.75
C LYS A 209 -6.32 19.80 6.17
N GLU A 210 -7.43 19.43 6.80
CA GLU A 210 -7.74 19.77 8.18
C GLU A 210 -6.67 19.23 9.15
N ILE A 211 -6.23 17.98 8.98
CA ILE A 211 -5.13 17.40 9.76
C ILE A 211 -3.84 18.20 9.58
N TRP A 212 -3.48 18.57 8.36
CA TRP A 212 -2.26 19.33 8.09
C TRP A 212 -2.31 20.76 8.63
N GLU A 213 -3.45 21.43 8.56
CA GLU A 213 -3.66 22.75 9.15
C GLU A 213 -3.49 22.72 10.68
N MET A 214 -4.13 21.73 11.36
CA MET A 214 -3.96 21.53 12.79
C MET A 214 -2.50 21.22 13.17
N GLN A 215 -1.82 20.37 12.40
CA GLN A 215 -0.43 19.99 12.66
C GLN A 215 0.52 21.20 12.62
N VAL A 216 0.28 22.15 11.72
CA VAL A 216 1.11 23.36 11.62
C VAL A 216 0.83 24.36 12.73
N MET A 217 -0.38 24.39 13.29
CA MET A 217 -0.70 25.23 14.45
C MET A 217 -0.01 24.73 15.74
N LEU A 218 0.42 23.45 15.76
CA LEU A 218 1.08 22.83 16.91
C LEU A 218 2.62 22.90 16.84
N LEU A 219 3.18 23.38 15.72
CA LEU A 219 4.63 23.56 15.49
C LEU A 219 5.05 25.01 15.68
#